data_56191c3a1b4ab3dd6e4f0ffeeae1c61e
#
_entry.id   56191c3a1b4ab3dd6e4f0ffeeae1c61e
#
_cell.length_a   1.000
_cell.length_b   1.000
_cell.length_c   1.000
_cell.angle_alpha   90.00
_cell.angle_beta   90.00
_cell.angle_gamma   90.00
#
_symmetry.space_group_name_H-M   'P 1'
#
loop_
_entity.id
_entity.type
_entity.pdbx_description
1 polymer ?
#
loop_
_entity_poly.entity_id
_entity_poly.type
_entity_poly.pdbx_seq_one_letter_code
_entity_poly.pdbx_strand_id
1 'polypeptide(L)'
;MDDRPAPAHTRVRALGSTEHLFWLLDQNRPTHFAMVAEIDRRFAPSAWHAAFQALQRRHPLLSTCIATDAQHNSAFHSVPGAVVPLRVIEHHATSWQTETAREIATRFDWATAPLVRATLLQRESTSTLILVAHHSVLDGMGAAYLIDELLRTLTGKPAAPLPLVQSLETLLAADLNDAATLPAPVPAPEPKPFRANTTALPHIDAVALSAEATRRLAARARQACTTVHGAIAAAVHEAGRRLSSDWAARALRTVTPIDVRALASEAGVANGVYITQSVTIDDHPRGVDLWTAARKIKQDLAPSQTRTSVAAELKALDTAMAARPSVEHAAGFLSNVLAFDVLLSNLGNQPIAATYDGVSLDALWGPFVTSGFADDQVIGACTIDGVLRLAHTSHRAIPGLLGEVRTILEHAAG
;
A
#
# COMPACT_ATOMS: atom_id res chain seq x y z
N MET A 1 34.26 17.48 17.76
CA MET A 1 32.85 17.67 18.11
C MET A 1 32.33 18.76 17.19
N ASP A 2 31.56 18.39 16.16
CA ASP A 2 30.99 19.33 15.20
C ASP A 2 29.69 19.87 15.82
N ASP A 3 29.78 21.08 16.38
CA ASP A 3 28.70 21.76 17.14
C ASP A 3 27.76 22.49 16.14
N ARG A 4 27.35 21.82 15.07
CA ARG A 4 26.31 22.36 14.20
C ARG A 4 24.97 22.18 14.90
N PRO A 5 24.19 23.27 15.09
CA PRO A 5 22.85 23.16 15.65
C PRO A 5 22.04 22.21 14.74
N ALA A 6 21.30 21.29 15.37
CA ALA A 6 20.37 20.43 14.62
C ALA A 6 19.49 21.31 13.72
N PRO A 7 19.25 20.90 12.46
CA PRO A 7 18.44 21.70 11.54
C PRO A 7 17.08 22.00 12.19
N ALA A 8 16.69 23.27 12.18
CA ALA A 8 15.44 23.72 12.79
C ALA A 8 14.27 23.03 12.05
N HIS A 9 13.60 22.12 12.73
CA HIS A 9 12.41 21.46 12.22
C HIS A 9 11.26 22.46 12.20
N THR A 10 10.67 22.72 11.04
CA THR A 10 9.55 23.63 10.91
C THR A 10 8.25 22.83 10.78
N ARG A 11 7.30 23.10 11.70
CA ARG A 11 5.98 22.48 11.62
C ARG A 11 5.30 22.86 10.30
N VAL A 12 4.82 21.86 9.56
CA VAL A 12 4.20 22.01 8.23
C VAL A 12 2.68 21.97 8.35
N ARG A 13 2.15 20.89 8.90
CA ARG A 13 0.73 20.72 9.25
C ARG A 13 0.54 19.59 10.26
N ALA A 14 -0.63 19.54 10.90
CA ALA A 14 -1.03 18.38 11.70
C ALA A 14 -1.16 17.13 10.82
N LEU A 15 -1.01 15.95 11.40
CA LEU A 15 -1.42 14.71 10.76
C LEU A 15 -2.95 14.70 10.63
N GLY A 16 -3.45 14.24 9.47
CA GLY A 16 -4.83 13.84 9.34
C GLY A 16 -5.11 12.53 10.10
N SER A 17 -6.37 12.22 10.34
CA SER A 17 -6.76 11.08 11.18
C SER A 17 -6.28 9.73 10.62
N THR A 18 -6.33 9.55 9.29
CA THR A 18 -5.80 8.36 8.63
C THR A 18 -4.26 8.28 8.74
N GLU A 19 -3.56 9.39 8.54
CA GLU A 19 -2.11 9.48 8.69
C GLU A 19 -1.67 9.21 10.14
N HIS A 20 -2.43 9.72 11.11
CA HIS A 20 -2.21 9.50 12.53
C HIS A 20 -2.43 8.04 12.92
N LEU A 21 -3.49 7.39 12.42
CA LEU A 21 -3.71 5.97 12.65
C LEU A 21 -2.53 5.13 12.16
N PHE A 22 -2.04 5.36 10.94
CA PHE A 22 -0.87 4.63 10.42
C PHE A 22 0.39 4.86 11.26
N TRP A 23 0.60 6.08 11.74
CA TRP A 23 1.72 6.37 12.64
C TRP A 23 1.61 5.64 13.98
N LEU A 24 0.41 5.55 14.58
CA LEU A 24 0.19 4.78 15.81
C LEU A 24 0.39 3.27 15.57
N LEU A 25 -0.14 2.74 14.48
CA LEU A 25 0.02 1.32 14.14
C LEU A 25 1.49 0.96 13.90
N ASP A 26 2.26 1.82 13.23
CA ASP A 26 3.69 1.58 12.96
C ASP A 26 4.52 1.55 14.25
N GLN A 27 4.13 2.30 15.28
CA GLN A 27 4.77 2.23 16.60
C GLN A 27 4.60 0.83 17.25
N ASN A 28 3.48 0.16 17.00
CA ASN A 28 3.26 -1.21 17.47
C ASN A 28 4.03 -2.23 16.60
N ARG A 29 3.78 -2.20 15.29
CA ARG A 29 4.41 -3.09 14.28
C ARG A 29 4.64 -2.30 13.00
N PRO A 30 5.72 -2.58 12.25
CA PRO A 30 5.94 -1.95 10.96
C PRO A 30 4.70 -2.07 10.06
N THR A 31 4.19 -0.94 9.61
CA THR A 31 3.06 -0.84 8.67
C THR A 31 3.45 -0.10 7.39
N HIS A 32 4.72 0.30 7.26
CA HIS A 32 5.23 0.85 6.02
C HIS A 32 5.17 -0.20 4.89
N PHE A 33 5.27 0.27 3.67
CA PHE A 33 5.13 -0.59 2.50
C PHE A 33 6.21 -0.34 1.47
N ALA A 34 6.36 -1.28 0.54
CA ALA A 34 7.28 -1.18 -0.58
C ALA A 34 6.58 -1.38 -1.92
N MET A 35 7.10 -0.68 -2.95
CA MET A 35 6.83 -0.95 -4.36
C MET A 35 8.14 -1.29 -5.05
N VAL A 36 8.10 -2.21 -6.01
CA VAL A 36 9.30 -2.62 -6.76
C VAL A 36 9.10 -2.35 -8.24
N ALA A 37 10.03 -1.61 -8.84
CA ALA A 37 10.03 -1.29 -10.26
C ALA A 37 11.25 -1.92 -10.95
N GLU A 38 11.01 -2.72 -11.98
CA GLU A 38 12.05 -3.28 -12.85
C GLU A 38 12.17 -2.41 -14.10
N ILE A 39 13.40 -1.99 -14.42
CA ILE A 39 13.69 -0.97 -15.45
C ILE A 39 14.78 -1.51 -16.36
N ASP A 40 14.57 -1.44 -17.67
CA ASP A 40 15.47 -1.96 -18.70
C ASP A 40 16.77 -1.12 -18.89
N ARG A 41 17.00 -0.17 -17.97
CA ARG A 41 18.17 0.71 -18.03
C ARG A 41 18.89 0.83 -16.70
N ARG A 42 20.22 0.87 -16.77
CA ARG A 42 21.07 1.28 -15.66
C ARG A 42 21.33 2.78 -15.73
N PHE A 43 21.04 3.49 -14.64
CA PHE A 43 21.43 4.87 -14.43
C PHE A 43 22.50 4.96 -13.33
N ALA A 44 23.38 5.95 -13.43
CA ALA A 44 24.36 6.19 -12.36
C ALA A 44 23.65 6.51 -11.03
N PRO A 45 24.17 6.06 -9.87
CA PRO A 45 23.58 6.40 -8.57
C PRO A 45 23.38 7.90 -8.34
N SER A 46 24.27 8.75 -8.88
CA SER A 46 24.13 10.21 -8.81
C SER A 46 22.90 10.73 -9.55
N ALA A 47 22.49 10.09 -10.67
CA ALA A 47 21.27 10.45 -11.38
C ALA A 47 20.02 10.14 -10.55
N TRP A 48 20.00 8.99 -9.85
CA TRP A 48 18.93 8.62 -8.93
C TRP A 48 18.84 9.62 -7.77
N HIS A 49 19.96 10.00 -7.15
CA HIS A 49 19.97 11.01 -6.10
C HIS A 49 19.42 12.36 -6.59
N ALA A 50 19.83 12.80 -7.78
CA ALA A 50 19.32 14.05 -8.36
C ALA A 50 17.80 13.97 -8.65
N ALA A 51 17.33 12.82 -9.13
CA ALA A 51 15.92 12.58 -9.38
C ALA A 51 15.10 12.58 -8.08
N PHE A 52 15.54 11.91 -7.02
CA PHE A 52 14.89 11.97 -5.71
C PHE A 52 14.86 13.39 -5.12
N GLN A 53 15.94 14.16 -5.26
CA GLN A 53 15.96 15.57 -4.85
C GLN A 53 14.94 16.41 -5.65
N ALA A 54 14.77 16.14 -6.95
CA ALA A 54 13.74 16.81 -7.75
C ALA A 54 12.35 16.47 -7.25
N LEU A 55 12.07 15.20 -6.90
CA LEU A 55 10.81 14.77 -6.32
C LEU A 55 10.57 15.38 -4.93
N GLN A 56 11.59 15.50 -4.09
CA GLN A 56 11.48 16.18 -2.79
C GLN A 56 11.11 17.66 -2.94
N ARG A 57 11.66 18.35 -3.95
CA ARG A 57 11.25 19.73 -4.28
C ARG A 57 9.81 19.82 -4.79
N ARG A 58 9.35 18.78 -5.50
CA ARG A 58 7.99 18.72 -6.02
C ARG A 58 6.97 18.38 -4.94
N HIS A 59 7.28 17.45 -4.05
CA HIS A 59 6.38 16.91 -3.03
C HIS A 59 6.92 17.20 -1.62
N PRO A 60 6.46 18.27 -0.96
CA PRO A 60 7.01 18.70 0.34
C PRO A 60 7.00 17.62 1.42
N LEU A 61 6.00 16.70 1.44
CA LEU A 61 5.94 15.61 2.42
C LEU A 61 7.12 14.64 2.32
N LEU A 62 7.80 14.55 1.17
CA LEU A 62 9.00 13.70 1.02
C LEU A 62 10.24 14.26 1.73
N SER A 63 10.13 15.38 2.45
CA SER A 63 11.21 15.96 3.25
C SER A 63 10.78 16.18 4.70
N THR A 64 9.80 15.40 5.18
CA THR A 64 9.26 15.57 6.52
C THR A 64 9.58 14.40 7.44
N CYS A 65 9.56 14.68 8.74
CA CYS A 65 9.46 13.72 9.81
C CYS A 65 8.16 13.96 10.60
N ILE A 66 7.85 13.10 11.56
CA ILE A 66 6.73 13.27 12.49
C ILE A 66 7.29 13.65 13.85
N ALA A 67 6.76 14.71 14.45
CA ALA A 67 7.06 15.10 15.81
C ALA A 67 5.77 15.45 16.57
N THR A 68 5.82 15.32 17.89
CA THR A 68 4.72 15.67 18.79
C THR A 68 5.12 16.88 19.62
N ASP A 69 4.18 17.80 19.83
CA ASP A 69 4.35 18.92 20.75
C ASP A 69 4.14 18.50 22.21
N ALA A 70 4.33 19.44 23.14
CA ALA A 70 4.16 19.21 24.57
C ALA A 70 2.71 18.82 24.96
N GLN A 71 1.75 19.08 24.11
CA GLN A 71 0.34 18.69 24.24
C GLN A 71 0.01 17.37 23.52
N HIS A 72 1.03 16.64 23.04
CA HIS A 72 0.93 15.40 22.27
C HIS A 72 0.18 15.51 20.94
N ASN A 73 0.14 16.69 20.32
CA ASN A 73 -0.38 16.83 18.97
C ASN A 73 0.70 16.45 17.96
N SER A 74 0.42 15.47 17.12
CA SER A 74 1.35 15.00 16.09
C SER A 74 1.27 15.86 14.83
N ALA A 75 2.41 16.18 14.26
CA ALA A 75 2.50 17.00 13.07
C ALA A 75 3.66 16.56 12.17
N PHE A 76 3.53 16.83 10.88
CA PHE A 76 4.66 16.79 9.97
C PHE A 76 5.54 18.02 10.18
N HIS A 77 6.84 17.78 10.23
CA HIS A 77 7.86 18.80 10.32
C HIS A 77 8.80 18.70 9.13
N SER A 78 8.98 19.79 8.41
CA SER A 78 9.95 19.87 7.32
C SER A 78 11.37 19.91 7.87
N VAL A 79 12.25 19.15 7.23
CA VAL A 79 13.68 19.11 7.55
C VAL A 79 14.45 19.57 6.30
N PRO A 80 14.89 20.83 6.25
CA PRO A 80 15.65 21.35 5.11
C PRO A 80 16.91 20.50 4.87
N GLY A 81 17.14 20.12 3.61
CA GLY A 81 18.30 19.33 3.23
C GLY A 81 18.19 17.83 3.52
N ALA A 82 17.04 17.34 3.99
CA ALA A 82 16.81 15.91 4.07
C ALA A 82 16.96 15.25 2.68
N VAL A 83 17.68 14.14 2.63
CA VAL A 83 17.97 13.41 1.39
C VAL A 83 17.40 12.01 1.51
N VAL A 84 16.65 11.55 0.50
CA VAL A 84 16.15 10.18 0.45
C VAL A 84 17.32 9.21 0.49
N PRO A 85 17.44 8.37 1.53
CA PRO A 85 18.47 7.35 1.60
C PRO A 85 18.35 6.40 0.41
N LEU A 86 19.43 6.22 -0.34
CA LEU A 86 19.53 5.31 -1.47
C LEU A 86 20.64 4.30 -1.22
N ARG A 87 20.26 3.08 -0.90
CA ARG A 87 21.19 1.95 -0.79
C ARG A 87 21.36 1.30 -2.15
N VAL A 88 22.58 1.29 -2.66
CA VAL A 88 22.91 0.70 -3.96
C VAL A 88 23.55 -0.67 -3.73
N ILE A 89 23.05 -1.68 -4.40
CA ILE A 89 23.58 -3.05 -4.41
C ILE A 89 24.02 -3.35 -5.83
N GLU A 90 25.35 -3.47 -5.99
CA GLU A 90 25.96 -3.88 -7.25
C GLU A 90 26.01 -5.40 -7.30
N HIS A 91 25.63 -5.96 -8.44
CA HIS A 91 25.64 -7.39 -8.73
C HIS A 91 24.71 -8.33 -7.94
N HIS A 92 24.57 -9.47 -8.46
CA HIS A 92 23.64 -10.57 -8.42
C HIS A 92 23.65 -11.44 -7.16
N ALA A 93 24.20 -10.98 -6.04
CA ALA A 93 24.27 -11.77 -4.80
C ALA A 93 22.91 -11.93 -4.11
N THR A 94 21.89 -11.19 -4.53
CA THR A 94 20.59 -11.19 -3.88
C THR A 94 19.45 -10.96 -4.88
N SER A 95 18.23 -11.40 -4.55
CA SER A 95 17.04 -11.12 -5.31
C SER A 95 16.33 -9.86 -4.77
N TRP A 96 15.54 -9.21 -5.60
CA TRP A 96 14.72 -8.09 -5.14
C TRP A 96 13.68 -8.54 -4.10
N GLN A 97 13.20 -9.79 -4.14
CA GLN A 97 12.31 -10.34 -3.12
C GLN A 97 12.99 -10.37 -1.75
N THR A 98 14.25 -10.85 -1.70
CA THR A 98 15.02 -10.88 -0.46
C THR A 98 15.27 -9.48 0.10
N GLU A 99 15.63 -8.52 -0.76
CA GLU A 99 15.85 -7.13 -0.34
C GLU A 99 14.54 -6.45 0.08
N THR A 100 13.43 -6.71 -0.62
CA THR A 100 12.10 -6.22 -0.21
C THR A 100 11.72 -6.76 1.16
N ALA A 101 11.97 -8.05 1.43
CA ALA A 101 11.73 -8.63 2.76
C ALA A 101 12.54 -7.92 3.86
N ARG A 102 13.81 -7.59 3.59
CA ARG A 102 14.66 -6.82 4.51
C ARG A 102 14.13 -5.41 4.73
N GLU A 103 13.73 -4.74 3.66
CA GLU A 103 13.17 -3.38 3.74
C GLU A 103 11.86 -3.36 4.54
N ILE A 104 10.96 -4.32 4.32
CA ILE A 104 9.71 -4.44 5.10
C ILE A 104 9.98 -4.76 6.57
N ALA A 105 11.04 -5.51 6.89
CA ALA A 105 11.41 -5.80 8.27
C ALA A 105 12.14 -4.64 8.97
N THR A 106 12.67 -3.68 8.22
CA THR A 106 13.45 -2.55 8.75
C THR A 106 12.53 -1.38 9.10
N ARG A 107 12.42 -1.04 10.38
CA ARG A 107 11.58 0.07 10.85
C ARG A 107 12.05 1.43 10.33
N PHE A 108 11.11 2.35 10.21
CA PHE A 108 11.44 3.78 10.13
C PHE A 108 11.69 4.34 11.54
N ASP A 109 12.66 5.25 11.63
CA ASP A 109 12.66 6.24 12.69
C ASP A 109 11.81 7.41 12.20
N TRP A 110 10.55 7.44 12.63
CA TRP A 110 9.60 8.46 12.19
C TRP A 110 9.94 9.88 12.66
N ALA A 111 10.83 10.04 13.65
CA ALA A 111 11.35 11.34 14.07
C ALA A 111 12.48 11.86 13.17
N THR A 112 13.00 11.03 12.27
CA THR A 112 14.07 11.37 11.31
C THR A 112 13.53 11.46 9.89
N ALA A 113 13.73 12.60 9.22
CA ALA A 113 13.37 12.78 7.82
C ALA A 113 14.43 12.21 6.88
N PRO A 114 14.02 11.74 5.71
CA PRO A 114 12.66 11.60 5.20
C PRO A 114 12.01 10.27 5.60
N LEU A 115 10.68 10.22 5.51
CA LEU A 115 9.89 9.00 5.75
C LEU A 115 9.73 8.15 4.46
N VAL A 116 10.71 8.23 3.60
CA VAL A 116 10.87 7.45 2.37
C VAL A 116 12.33 7.06 2.22
N ARG A 117 12.60 5.85 1.79
CA ARG A 117 13.93 5.37 1.43
C ARG A 117 13.87 4.47 0.21
N ALA A 118 15.01 4.20 -0.40
CA ALA A 118 15.08 3.37 -1.59
C ALA A 118 16.27 2.41 -1.54
N THR A 119 16.09 1.24 -2.12
CA THR A 119 17.16 0.29 -2.43
C THR A 119 17.19 0.07 -3.93
N LEU A 120 18.36 0.19 -4.52
CA LEU A 120 18.61 0.05 -5.94
C LEU A 120 19.49 -1.18 -6.19
N LEU A 121 18.95 -2.21 -6.83
CA LEU A 121 19.73 -3.33 -7.32
C LEU A 121 20.14 -3.01 -8.77
N GLN A 122 21.44 -2.92 -9.02
CA GLN A 122 21.96 -2.63 -10.35
C GLN A 122 22.61 -3.85 -10.97
N ARG A 123 22.22 -4.14 -12.20
CA ARG A 123 22.87 -5.10 -13.09
C ARG A 123 23.68 -4.36 -14.16
N GLU A 124 24.27 -5.09 -15.08
CA GLU A 124 25.09 -4.52 -16.14
C GLU A 124 24.32 -3.47 -16.96
N SER A 125 23.08 -3.78 -17.36
CA SER A 125 22.24 -2.92 -18.21
C SER A 125 20.92 -2.49 -17.58
N THR A 126 20.49 -3.09 -16.46
CA THR A 126 19.16 -2.89 -15.87
C THR A 126 19.24 -2.42 -14.42
N SER A 127 18.14 -1.88 -13.92
CA SER A 127 17.98 -1.49 -12.51
C SER A 127 16.67 -2.04 -11.95
N THR A 128 16.69 -2.46 -10.68
CA THR A 128 15.47 -2.72 -9.92
C THR A 128 15.42 -1.78 -8.74
N LEU A 129 14.43 -0.92 -8.68
CA LEU A 129 14.19 0.01 -7.59
C LEU A 129 13.21 -0.60 -6.60
N ILE A 130 13.56 -0.63 -5.34
CA ILE A 130 12.65 -0.89 -4.21
C ILE A 130 12.41 0.45 -3.52
N LEU A 131 11.23 1.02 -3.71
CA LEU A 131 10.79 2.25 -3.06
C LEU A 131 10.02 1.89 -1.80
N VAL A 132 10.43 2.39 -0.65
CA VAL A 132 9.80 2.12 0.65
C VAL A 132 9.31 3.42 1.27
N ALA A 133 8.08 3.46 1.71
CA ALA A 133 7.48 4.63 2.31
C ALA A 133 6.74 4.32 3.60
N HIS A 134 6.87 5.20 4.59
CA HIS A 134 6.02 5.19 5.77
C HIS A 134 4.58 5.54 5.38
N HIS A 135 3.63 4.76 5.86
CA HIS A 135 2.25 4.88 5.36
C HIS A 135 1.54 6.19 5.75
N SER A 136 2.12 6.99 6.65
CA SER A 136 1.59 8.33 6.95
C SER A 136 1.87 9.38 5.87
N VAL A 137 2.86 9.17 4.98
CA VAL A 137 3.22 10.16 3.96
C VAL A 137 2.80 9.77 2.55
N LEU A 138 2.48 8.48 2.34
CA LEU A 138 2.24 7.94 1.00
C LEU A 138 1.35 6.70 1.07
N ASP A 139 0.46 6.55 0.12
CA ASP A 139 -0.27 5.31 -0.15
C ASP A 139 0.24 4.61 -1.41
N GLY A 140 -0.32 3.43 -1.72
CA GLY A 140 0.12 2.61 -2.85
C GLY A 140 -0.04 3.31 -4.21
N MET A 141 -1.12 4.07 -4.41
CA MET A 141 -1.34 4.84 -5.65
C MET A 141 -0.33 5.97 -5.77
N GLY A 142 -0.11 6.72 -4.69
CA GLY A 142 0.91 7.77 -4.63
C GLY A 142 2.32 7.22 -4.92
N ALA A 143 2.65 6.02 -4.43
CA ALA A 143 3.93 5.39 -4.71
C ALA A 143 4.10 5.00 -6.20
N ALA A 144 3.03 4.52 -6.84
CA ALA A 144 3.04 4.24 -8.28
C ALA A 144 3.26 5.53 -9.10
N TYR A 145 2.57 6.62 -8.75
CA TYR A 145 2.78 7.93 -9.37
C TYR A 145 4.18 8.49 -9.11
N LEU A 146 4.72 8.30 -7.91
CA LEU A 146 6.07 8.72 -7.57
C LEU A 146 7.13 8.00 -8.42
N ILE A 147 6.93 6.71 -8.71
CA ILE A 147 7.80 5.93 -9.59
C ILE A 147 7.70 6.46 -11.05
N ASP A 148 6.49 6.76 -11.55
CA ASP A 148 6.31 7.38 -12.86
C ASP A 148 7.07 8.72 -12.97
N GLU A 149 6.90 9.60 -11.99
CA GLU A 149 7.58 10.90 -11.96
C GLU A 149 9.11 10.75 -11.83
N LEU A 150 9.57 9.75 -11.08
CA LEU A 150 10.99 9.44 -10.94
C LEU A 150 11.60 9.05 -12.29
N LEU A 151 10.93 8.19 -13.05
CA LEU A 151 11.36 7.76 -14.39
C LEU A 151 11.32 8.92 -15.40
N ARG A 152 10.28 9.76 -15.35
CA ARG A 152 10.23 11.00 -16.14
C ARG A 152 11.41 11.92 -15.82
N THR A 153 11.75 12.06 -14.55
CA THR A 153 12.87 12.92 -14.12
C THR A 153 14.21 12.35 -14.57
N LEU A 154 14.42 11.03 -14.44
CA LEU A 154 15.63 10.35 -14.92
C LEU A 154 15.82 10.46 -16.44
N THR A 155 14.72 10.61 -17.18
CA THR A 155 14.73 10.81 -18.64
C THR A 155 14.61 12.28 -19.05
N GLY A 156 14.91 13.22 -18.15
CA GLY A 156 15.03 14.64 -18.45
C GLY A 156 13.71 15.43 -18.49
N LYS A 157 12.61 14.86 -17.95
CA LYS A 157 11.29 15.51 -17.91
C LYS A 157 10.78 15.72 -16.46
N PRO A 158 11.49 16.48 -15.62
CA PRO A 158 11.04 16.78 -14.27
C PRO A 158 9.75 17.63 -14.30
N ALA A 159 8.84 17.36 -13.36
CA ALA A 159 7.63 18.15 -13.23
C ALA A 159 7.81 19.32 -12.26
N ALA A 160 6.96 20.35 -12.38
CA ALA A 160 6.98 21.54 -11.53
C ALA A 160 6.61 21.19 -10.07
N PRO A 161 7.06 21.97 -9.08
CA PRO A 161 6.66 21.82 -7.68
C PRO A 161 5.16 21.85 -7.49
N LEU A 162 4.67 21.08 -6.52
CA LEU A 162 3.29 21.05 -6.07
C LEU A 162 3.16 21.78 -4.72
N PRO A 163 2.00 22.35 -4.40
CA PRO A 163 1.73 22.84 -3.05
C PRO A 163 1.76 21.67 -2.05
N LEU A 164 1.88 22.03 -0.76
CA LEU A 164 1.71 21.05 0.30
C LEU A 164 0.29 20.47 0.23
N VAL A 165 0.21 19.15 0.21
CA VAL A 165 -1.07 18.44 0.19
C VAL A 165 -1.77 18.51 1.53
N GLN A 166 -3.09 18.64 1.50
CA GLN A 166 -3.95 18.57 2.67
C GLN A 166 -4.24 17.10 3.01
N SER A 167 -4.63 16.86 4.27
CA SER A 167 -5.14 15.55 4.66
C SER A 167 -6.49 15.26 4.01
N LEU A 168 -6.85 13.99 3.93
CA LEU A 168 -8.12 13.55 3.35
C LEU A 168 -9.32 14.18 4.08
N GLU A 169 -9.26 14.23 5.41
CA GLU A 169 -10.30 14.81 6.26
C GLU A 169 -10.47 16.32 5.98
N THR A 170 -9.39 17.03 5.70
CA THR A 170 -9.44 18.45 5.33
C THR A 170 -10.08 18.63 3.96
N LEU A 171 -9.74 17.80 2.97
CA LEU A 171 -10.30 17.87 1.62
C LEU A 171 -11.79 17.52 1.60
N LEU A 172 -12.26 16.66 2.49
CA LEU A 172 -13.66 16.23 2.60
C LEU A 172 -14.40 16.87 3.79
N ALA A 173 -13.90 17.97 4.35
CA ALA A 173 -14.47 18.58 5.56
C ALA A 173 -15.96 18.88 5.46
N ALA A 174 -16.45 19.37 4.31
CA ALA A 174 -17.88 19.61 4.10
C ALA A 174 -18.70 18.31 4.19
N ASP A 175 -18.21 17.24 3.56
CA ASP A 175 -18.87 15.93 3.60
C ASP A 175 -18.87 15.32 5.01
N LEU A 176 -17.78 15.50 5.76
CA LEU A 176 -17.68 15.01 7.15
C LEU A 176 -18.68 15.73 8.07
N ASN A 177 -18.90 17.04 7.87
CA ASN A 177 -19.88 17.80 8.65
C ASN A 177 -21.30 17.28 8.45
N ASP A 178 -21.65 16.91 7.22
CA ASP A 178 -22.98 16.42 6.84
C ASP A 178 -23.13 14.89 7.04
N ALA A 179 -22.04 14.19 7.31
CA ALA A 179 -22.05 12.75 7.42
C ALA A 179 -22.81 12.26 8.65
N ALA A 180 -23.52 11.14 8.49
CA ALA A 180 -24.16 10.44 9.60
C ALA A 180 -23.11 9.87 10.56
N THR A 181 -23.49 9.79 11.85
CA THR A 181 -22.67 9.08 12.84
C THR A 181 -22.87 7.58 12.66
N LEU A 182 -21.79 6.84 12.44
CA LEU A 182 -21.85 5.38 12.36
C LEU A 182 -22.09 4.77 13.75
N PRO A 183 -22.81 3.64 13.82
CA PRO A 183 -22.87 2.84 15.04
C PRO A 183 -21.47 2.34 15.40
N ALA A 184 -21.26 1.98 16.66
CA ALA A 184 -20.02 1.37 17.09
C ALA A 184 -19.68 0.16 16.19
N PRO A 185 -18.42 0.00 15.77
CA PRO A 185 -18.05 -1.10 14.91
C PRO A 185 -18.25 -2.44 15.61
N VAL A 186 -18.76 -3.42 14.87
CA VAL A 186 -18.94 -4.77 15.39
C VAL A 186 -17.57 -5.45 15.47
N PRO A 187 -17.17 -5.96 16.64
CA PRO A 187 -15.93 -6.70 16.78
C PRO A 187 -15.87 -7.90 15.81
N ALA A 188 -14.65 -8.26 15.38
CA ALA A 188 -14.43 -9.51 14.68
C ALA A 188 -14.86 -10.69 15.58
N PRO A 189 -15.36 -11.79 15.01
CA PRO A 189 -15.74 -12.99 15.79
C PRO A 189 -14.60 -13.50 16.67
N GLU A 190 -13.37 -13.41 16.15
CA GLU A 190 -12.15 -13.77 16.86
C GLU A 190 -11.11 -12.66 16.66
N PRO A 191 -10.58 -12.07 17.76
CA PRO A 191 -9.47 -11.15 17.69
C PRO A 191 -8.22 -11.83 17.11
N LYS A 192 -7.49 -11.14 16.24
CA LYS A 192 -6.23 -11.68 15.72
C LYS A 192 -5.04 -11.20 16.54
N PRO A 193 -4.23 -12.11 17.08
CA PRO A 193 -3.03 -11.73 17.82
C PRO A 193 -1.97 -11.17 16.88
N PHE A 194 -1.28 -10.14 17.35
CA PHE A 194 -0.06 -9.71 16.69
C PHE A 194 1.03 -10.77 16.86
N ARG A 195 1.85 -10.94 15.83
CA ARG A 195 3.02 -11.81 15.92
C ARG A 195 3.98 -11.33 17.01
N ALA A 196 4.71 -12.26 17.60
CA ALA A 196 5.82 -11.92 18.48
C ALA A 196 6.86 -11.05 17.73
N ASN A 197 7.58 -10.19 18.46
CA ASN A 197 8.72 -9.49 17.89
C ASN A 197 9.77 -10.53 17.48
N THR A 198 10.14 -10.49 16.21
CA THR A 198 11.11 -11.42 15.62
C THR A 198 11.95 -10.68 14.59
N THR A 199 13.17 -11.14 14.39
CA THR A 199 14.04 -10.72 13.29
C THR A 199 13.80 -11.50 12.00
N ALA A 200 12.88 -12.48 12.02
CA ALA A 200 12.54 -13.24 10.83
C ALA A 200 11.96 -12.33 9.74
N LEU A 201 12.48 -12.48 8.55
CA LEU A 201 12.00 -11.76 7.38
C LEU A 201 10.64 -12.30 6.94
N PRO A 202 9.74 -11.45 6.42
CA PRO A 202 8.52 -11.92 5.79
C PRO A 202 8.85 -12.71 4.51
N HIS A 203 7.99 -13.66 4.19
CA HIS A 203 7.96 -14.26 2.87
C HIS A 203 7.50 -13.25 1.84
N ILE A 204 8.21 -13.16 0.72
CA ILE A 204 7.86 -12.33 -0.44
C ILE A 204 7.81 -13.24 -1.66
N ASP A 205 6.67 -13.26 -2.32
CA ASP A 205 6.47 -13.98 -3.58
C ASP A 205 5.75 -13.07 -4.60
N ALA A 206 5.90 -13.38 -5.89
CA ALA A 206 5.31 -12.59 -6.96
C ALA A 206 5.05 -13.44 -8.20
N VAL A 207 3.90 -13.23 -8.84
CA VAL A 207 3.55 -13.87 -10.10
C VAL A 207 2.91 -12.87 -11.05
N ALA A 208 3.03 -13.11 -12.35
CA ALA A 208 2.37 -12.30 -13.38
C ALA A 208 1.47 -13.19 -14.25
N LEU A 209 0.35 -12.64 -14.66
CA LEU A 209 -0.44 -13.18 -15.77
C LEU A 209 0.05 -12.54 -17.06
N SER A 210 0.08 -13.31 -18.16
CA SER A 210 0.40 -12.71 -19.46
C SER A 210 -0.62 -11.62 -19.83
N ALA A 211 -0.23 -10.70 -20.71
CA ALA A 211 -1.13 -9.64 -21.19
C ALA A 211 -2.41 -10.23 -21.80
N GLU A 212 -2.29 -11.36 -22.53
CA GLU A 212 -3.41 -12.07 -23.11
C GLU A 212 -4.34 -12.64 -22.02
N ALA A 213 -3.80 -13.33 -21.00
CA ALA A 213 -4.58 -13.86 -19.89
C ALA A 213 -5.26 -12.72 -19.09
N THR A 214 -4.54 -11.63 -18.85
CA THR A 214 -5.07 -10.43 -18.16
C THR A 214 -6.24 -9.83 -18.92
N ARG A 215 -6.10 -9.67 -20.23
CA ARG A 215 -7.15 -9.13 -21.10
C ARG A 215 -8.39 -10.03 -21.09
N ARG A 216 -8.21 -11.36 -21.21
CA ARG A 216 -9.31 -12.33 -21.15
C ARG A 216 -9.98 -12.33 -19.78
N LEU A 217 -9.21 -12.34 -18.68
CA LEU A 217 -9.74 -12.25 -17.32
C LEU A 217 -10.62 -11.01 -17.13
N ALA A 218 -10.15 -9.84 -17.58
CA ALA A 218 -10.92 -8.60 -17.50
C ALA A 218 -12.22 -8.65 -18.35
N ALA A 219 -12.18 -9.29 -19.52
CA ALA A 219 -13.37 -9.49 -20.36
C ALA A 219 -14.38 -10.43 -19.68
N ARG A 220 -13.92 -11.56 -19.14
CA ARG A 220 -14.75 -12.52 -18.40
C ARG A 220 -15.36 -11.91 -17.14
N ALA A 221 -14.60 -11.13 -16.38
CA ALA A 221 -15.12 -10.43 -15.20
C ALA A 221 -16.29 -9.50 -15.58
N ARG A 222 -16.16 -8.72 -16.65
CA ARG A 222 -17.25 -7.88 -17.16
C ARG A 222 -18.48 -8.69 -17.58
N GLN A 223 -18.28 -9.78 -18.34
CA GLN A 223 -19.37 -10.69 -18.74
C GLN A 223 -20.08 -11.31 -17.53
N ALA A 224 -19.32 -11.64 -16.48
CA ALA A 224 -19.83 -12.16 -15.21
C ALA A 224 -20.41 -11.08 -14.29
N CYS A 225 -20.53 -9.81 -14.75
CA CYS A 225 -21.03 -8.68 -13.96
C CYS A 225 -20.24 -8.40 -12.67
N THR A 226 -18.93 -8.72 -12.66
CA THR A 226 -18.03 -8.50 -11.54
C THR A 226 -16.78 -7.70 -11.97
N THR A 227 -15.73 -7.70 -11.14
CA THR A 227 -14.49 -6.97 -11.36
C THR A 227 -13.30 -7.92 -11.31
N VAL A 228 -12.15 -7.48 -11.85
CA VAL A 228 -10.87 -8.20 -11.68
C VAL A 228 -10.51 -8.32 -10.21
N HIS A 229 -10.78 -7.28 -9.39
CA HIS A 229 -10.59 -7.34 -7.94
C HIS A 229 -11.41 -8.48 -7.30
N GLY A 230 -12.70 -8.58 -7.62
CA GLY A 230 -13.56 -9.67 -7.13
C GLY A 230 -13.06 -11.05 -7.56
N ALA A 231 -12.55 -11.18 -8.80
CA ALA A 231 -11.97 -12.43 -9.29
C ALA A 231 -10.67 -12.79 -8.53
N ILE A 232 -9.79 -11.81 -8.26
CA ILE A 232 -8.57 -12.03 -7.46
C ILE A 232 -8.93 -12.47 -6.04
N ALA A 233 -9.83 -11.76 -5.37
CA ALA A 233 -10.25 -12.11 -4.00
C ALA A 233 -10.85 -13.52 -3.94
N ALA A 234 -11.76 -13.85 -4.86
CA ALA A 234 -12.35 -15.19 -4.93
C ALA A 234 -11.30 -16.28 -5.21
N ALA A 235 -10.30 -16.00 -6.08
CA ALA A 235 -9.22 -16.93 -6.37
C ALA A 235 -8.29 -17.13 -5.14
N VAL A 236 -8.01 -16.06 -4.37
CA VAL A 236 -7.23 -16.15 -3.11
C VAL A 236 -7.96 -17.01 -2.09
N HIS A 237 -9.27 -16.81 -1.91
CA HIS A 237 -10.06 -17.60 -0.97
C HIS A 237 -10.10 -19.08 -1.39
N GLU A 238 -10.37 -19.37 -2.65
CA GLU A 238 -10.44 -20.75 -3.15
C GLU A 238 -9.06 -21.42 -3.08
N ALA A 239 -7.99 -20.75 -3.49
CA ALA A 239 -6.63 -21.28 -3.37
C ALA A 239 -6.27 -21.57 -1.91
N GLY A 240 -6.56 -20.61 -1.02
CA GLY A 240 -6.29 -20.78 0.39
C GLY A 240 -7.06 -21.95 1.01
N ARG A 241 -8.33 -22.13 0.64
CA ARG A 241 -9.15 -23.28 1.07
C ARG A 241 -8.66 -24.62 0.54
N ARG A 242 -8.04 -24.64 -0.65
CA ARG A 242 -7.40 -25.87 -1.20
C ARG A 242 -6.15 -26.24 -0.43
N LEU A 243 -5.37 -25.24 -0.01
CA LEU A 243 -4.04 -25.42 0.55
C LEU A 243 -3.99 -25.42 2.09
N SER A 244 -5.04 -24.91 2.76
CA SER A 244 -5.13 -24.79 4.21
C SER A 244 -6.42 -25.40 4.74
N SER A 245 -6.32 -26.38 5.62
CA SER A 245 -7.46 -26.99 6.31
C SER A 245 -8.16 -25.99 7.24
N ASP A 246 -7.42 -25.07 7.85
CA ASP A 246 -7.99 -24.00 8.67
C ASP A 246 -8.91 -23.08 7.81
N TRP A 247 -8.42 -22.62 6.67
CA TRP A 247 -9.22 -21.78 5.78
C TRP A 247 -10.41 -22.53 5.16
N ALA A 248 -10.29 -23.84 4.98
CA ALA A 248 -11.36 -24.68 4.46
C ALA A 248 -12.54 -24.83 5.44
N ALA A 249 -12.30 -24.62 6.73
CA ALA A 249 -13.25 -24.89 7.81
C ALA A 249 -14.07 -23.66 8.28
N ARG A 250 -13.72 -22.45 7.81
CA ARG A 250 -14.32 -21.23 8.32
C ARG A 250 -14.52 -20.15 7.27
N ALA A 251 -15.32 -19.14 7.64
CA ALA A 251 -15.44 -17.92 6.86
C ALA A 251 -14.11 -17.15 6.84
N LEU A 252 -13.81 -16.48 5.72
CA LEU A 252 -12.59 -15.69 5.54
C LEU A 252 -12.94 -14.20 5.50
N ARG A 253 -12.18 -13.40 6.23
CA ARG A 253 -12.31 -11.94 6.27
C ARG A 253 -11.26 -11.31 5.38
N THR A 254 -11.70 -10.45 4.47
CA THR A 254 -10.80 -9.70 3.59
C THR A 254 -10.93 -8.20 3.84
N VAL A 255 -9.82 -7.55 4.15
CA VAL A 255 -9.73 -6.08 4.12
C VAL A 255 -9.30 -5.64 2.73
N THR A 256 -10.05 -4.70 2.17
CA THR A 256 -9.77 -4.06 0.89
C THR A 256 -9.58 -2.56 1.08
N PRO A 257 -8.38 -2.01 0.89
CA PRO A 257 -8.18 -0.56 0.78
C PRO A 257 -8.91 -0.01 -0.45
N ILE A 258 -9.54 1.14 -0.29
CA ILE A 258 -10.33 1.82 -1.33
C ILE A 258 -9.67 3.17 -1.60
N ASP A 259 -9.21 3.40 -2.83
CA ASP A 259 -8.75 4.72 -3.26
C ASP A 259 -9.93 5.68 -3.36
N VAL A 260 -9.83 6.82 -2.69
CA VAL A 260 -10.88 7.85 -2.65
C VAL A 260 -10.47 9.15 -3.34
N ARG A 261 -9.39 9.17 -4.12
CA ARG A 261 -8.94 10.35 -4.87
C ARG A 261 -10.02 10.92 -5.79
N ALA A 262 -10.89 10.07 -6.34
CA ALA A 262 -12.02 10.51 -7.15
C ALA A 262 -13.02 11.40 -6.38
N LEU A 263 -13.09 11.24 -5.05
CA LEU A 263 -13.94 12.05 -4.17
C LEU A 263 -13.20 13.32 -3.67
N ALA A 264 -11.88 13.27 -3.62
CA ALA A 264 -10.99 14.36 -3.23
C ALA A 264 -10.18 14.83 -4.44
N SER A 265 -10.83 15.40 -5.44
CA SER A 265 -10.24 15.74 -6.75
C SER A 265 -9.00 16.65 -6.66
N GLU A 266 -8.87 17.44 -5.59
CA GLU A 266 -7.69 18.27 -5.32
C GLU A 266 -6.44 17.42 -4.95
N ALA A 267 -6.62 16.18 -4.56
CA ALA A 267 -5.51 15.26 -4.29
C ALA A 267 -4.69 14.96 -5.56
N GLY A 268 -5.35 14.77 -6.70
CA GLY A 268 -4.71 14.54 -7.99
C GLY A 268 -3.64 13.44 -7.94
N VAL A 269 -2.45 13.75 -8.44
CA VAL A 269 -1.24 12.91 -8.39
C VAL A 269 -0.35 13.23 -7.19
N ALA A 270 -0.81 14.07 -6.28
CA ALA A 270 0.00 14.48 -5.13
C ALA A 270 0.21 13.31 -4.16
N ASN A 271 1.37 13.30 -3.53
CA ASN A 271 1.72 12.34 -2.50
C ASN A 271 0.93 12.62 -1.22
N GLY A 272 0.30 11.60 -0.67
CA GLY A 272 -0.53 11.66 0.52
C GLY A 272 -1.21 10.33 0.76
N VAL A 273 -2.11 10.29 1.73
CA VAL A 273 -2.87 9.10 2.11
C VAL A 273 -4.35 9.36 1.84
N TYR A 274 -4.85 8.80 0.74
CA TYR A 274 -6.20 9.04 0.24
C TYR A 274 -6.95 7.71 0.08
N ILE A 275 -7.01 6.97 1.18
CA ILE A 275 -7.66 5.66 1.23
C ILE A 275 -8.61 5.56 2.40
N THR A 276 -9.68 4.81 2.20
CA THR A 276 -10.49 4.17 3.23
C THR A 276 -10.36 2.65 3.09
N GLN A 277 -11.16 1.88 3.81
CA GLN A 277 -11.10 0.42 3.78
C GLN A 277 -12.48 -0.19 3.91
N SER A 278 -12.64 -1.39 3.37
CA SER A 278 -13.84 -2.20 3.55
C SER A 278 -13.46 -3.60 4.01
N VAL A 279 -14.32 -4.19 4.82
CA VAL A 279 -14.21 -5.59 5.24
C VAL A 279 -15.31 -6.38 4.55
N THR A 280 -14.93 -7.43 3.82
CA THR A 280 -15.86 -8.41 3.28
C THR A 280 -15.67 -9.77 3.93
N ILE A 281 -16.74 -10.55 4.00
CA ILE A 281 -16.72 -11.90 4.57
C ILE A 281 -17.13 -12.88 3.50
N ASP A 282 -16.28 -13.88 3.28
CA ASP A 282 -16.55 -14.99 2.38
C ASP A 282 -16.83 -16.26 3.20
N ASP A 283 -18.08 -16.62 3.29
CA ASP A 283 -18.61 -17.81 3.96
C ASP A 283 -19.00 -18.95 2.99
N HIS A 284 -18.63 -18.82 1.71
CA HIS A 284 -18.94 -19.84 0.71
C HIS A 284 -18.20 -21.16 1.01
N PRO A 285 -18.84 -22.31 0.75
CA PRO A 285 -18.17 -23.60 0.81
C PRO A 285 -17.11 -23.71 -0.29
N ARG A 286 -16.20 -24.67 -0.14
CA ARG A 286 -15.23 -25.03 -1.20
C ARG A 286 -15.94 -25.40 -2.51
N GLY A 287 -15.34 -25.00 -3.62
CA GLY A 287 -15.82 -25.40 -4.97
C GLY A 287 -17.01 -24.59 -5.48
N VAL A 288 -17.36 -23.48 -4.82
CA VAL A 288 -18.30 -22.54 -5.41
C VAL A 288 -17.69 -21.95 -6.69
N ASP A 289 -18.52 -21.70 -7.68
CA ASP A 289 -18.08 -21.07 -8.92
C ASP A 289 -17.41 -19.71 -8.66
N LEU A 290 -16.20 -19.53 -9.20
CA LEU A 290 -15.37 -18.34 -9.02
C LEU A 290 -16.14 -17.03 -9.29
N TRP A 291 -16.93 -17.02 -10.36
CA TRP A 291 -17.64 -15.81 -10.77
C TRP A 291 -18.81 -15.49 -9.84
N THR A 292 -19.39 -16.51 -9.22
CA THR A 292 -20.43 -16.35 -8.18
C THR A 292 -19.82 -15.72 -6.93
N ALA A 293 -18.69 -16.21 -6.44
CA ALA A 293 -17.97 -15.61 -5.31
C ALA A 293 -17.51 -14.18 -5.65
N ALA A 294 -16.96 -13.96 -6.85
CA ALA A 294 -16.50 -12.65 -7.27
C ALA A 294 -17.63 -11.60 -7.38
N ARG A 295 -18.84 -12.00 -7.79
CA ARG A 295 -20.04 -11.12 -7.78
C ARG A 295 -20.43 -10.73 -6.36
N LYS A 296 -20.46 -11.69 -5.44
CA LYS A 296 -20.77 -11.42 -4.02
C LYS A 296 -19.78 -10.41 -3.44
N ILE A 297 -18.47 -10.61 -3.64
CA ILE A 297 -17.43 -9.68 -3.17
C ILE A 297 -17.67 -8.27 -3.73
N LYS A 298 -17.94 -8.14 -5.04
CA LYS A 298 -18.25 -6.84 -5.63
C LYS A 298 -19.49 -6.19 -4.99
N GLN A 299 -20.53 -6.96 -4.73
CA GLN A 299 -21.77 -6.46 -4.09
C GLN A 299 -21.51 -6.00 -2.66
N ASP A 300 -20.71 -6.75 -1.90
CA ASP A 300 -20.37 -6.42 -0.52
C ASP A 300 -19.46 -5.17 -0.41
N LEU A 301 -18.60 -4.93 -1.40
CA LEU A 301 -17.74 -3.74 -1.44
C LEU A 301 -18.49 -2.47 -1.88
N ALA A 302 -19.53 -2.59 -2.69
CA ALA A 302 -20.18 -1.44 -3.32
C ALA A 302 -20.69 -0.38 -2.33
N PRO A 303 -21.25 -0.71 -1.16
CA PRO A 303 -21.68 0.28 -0.17
C PRO A 303 -20.52 1.16 0.33
N SER A 304 -19.35 0.58 0.60
CA SER A 304 -18.18 1.31 1.13
C SER A 304 -17.52 2.25 0.12
N GLN A 305 -17.90 2.18 -1.14
CA GLN A 305 -17.35 3.03 -2.22
C GLN A 305 -18.18 4.29 -2.47
N THR A 306 -19.28 4.48 -1.75
CA THR A 306 -20.13 5.66 -1.89
C THR A 306 -19.55 6.85 -1.13
N ARG A 307 -19.73 8.08 -1.67
CA ARG A 307 -19.28 9.33 -1.00
C ARG A 307 -19.81 9.41 0.44
N THR A 308 -21.08 9.06 0.65
CA THR A 308 -21.72 9.10 1.98
C THR A 308 -21.06 8.13 2.96
N SER A 309 -20.78 6.90 2.54
CA SER A 309 -20.11 5.91 3.41
C SER A 309 -18.68 6.30 3.72
N VAL A 310 -17.93 6.76 2.72
CA VAL A 310 -16.56 7.27 2.91
C VAL A 310 -16.53 8.41 3.91
N ALA A 311 -17.44 9.40 3.77
CA ALA A 311 -17.53 10.52 4.70
C ALA A 311 -17.88 10.06 6.12
N ALA A 312 -18.79 9.11 6.28
CA ALA A 312 -19.19 8.57 7.58
C ALA A 312 -18.04 7.79 8.25
N GLU A 313 -17.30 6.96 7.50
CA GLU A 313 -16.14 6.23 8.01
C GLU A 313 -15.01 7.19 8.44
N LEU A 314 -14.71 8.19 7.62
CA LEU A 314 -13.70 9.18 7.95
C LEU A 314 -14.09 10.02 9.17
N LYS A 315 -15.37 10.39 9.32
CA LYS A 315 -15.88 11.09 10.51
C LYS A 315 -15.73 10.24 11.77
N ALA A 316 -16.02 8.95 11.68
CA ALA A 316 -15.83 8.03 12.79
C ALA A 316 -14.35 7.91 13.18
N LEU A 317 -13.45 7.80 12.20
CA LEU A 317 -12.01 7.78 12.43
C LEU A 317 -11.50 9.11 13.01
N ASP A 318 -11.95 10.24 12.48
CA ASP A 318 -11.60 11.57 12.98
C ASP A 318 -12.01 11.75 14.45
N THR A 319 -13.22 11.33 14.78
CA THR A 319 -13.72 11.32 16.17
C THR A 319 -12.85 10.43 17.08
N ALA A 320 -12.46 9.24 16.59
CA ALA A 320 -11.60 8.33 17.34
C ALA A 320 -10.20 8.91 17.56
N MET A 321 -9.61 9.54 16.55
CA MET A 321 -8.28 10.15 16.64
C MET A 321 -8.28 11.43 17.50
N ALA A 322 -9.38 12.21 17.48
CA ALA A 322 -9.55 13.37 18.35
C ALA A 322 -9.55 12.99 19.85
N ALA A 323 -9.95 11.78 20.19
CA ALA A 323 -9.84 11.22 21.54
C ALA A 323 -8.39 10.88 21.97
N ARG A 324 -7.42 11.04 21.08
CA ARG A 324 -5.98 10.77 21.30
C ARG A 324 -5.72 9.35 21.82
N PRO A 325 -6.08 8.32 21.03
CA PRO A 325 -5.89 6.94 21.43
C PRO A 325 -4.41 6.62 21.64
N SER A 326 -4.10 5.74 22.59
CA SER A 326 -2.76 5.20 22.71
C SER A 326 -2.43 4.23 21.58
N VAL A 327 -1.16 3.88 21.45
CA VAL A 327 -0.69 2.84 20.50
C VAL A 327 -1.42 1.52 20.75
N GLU A 328 -1.62 1.13 22.01
CA GLU A 328 -2.32 -0.08 22.41
C GLU A 328 -3.80 -0.04 22.00
N HIS A 329 -4.46 1.13 22.11
CA HIS A 329 -5.84 1.30 21.65
C HIS A 329 -5.96 1.16 20.13
N ALA A 330 -5.07 1.80 19.37
CA ALA A 330 -5.05 1.69 17.91
C ALA A 330 -4.77 0.24 17.47
N ALA A 331 -3.81 -0.43 18.10
CA ALA A 331 -3.52 -1.84 17.88
C ALA A 331 -4.70 -2.73 18.26
N GLY A 332 -5.34 -2.48 19.40
CA GLY A 332 -6.54 -3.18 19.84
C GLY A 332 -7.70 -3.03 18.84
N PHE A 333 -7.91 -1.86 18.29
CA PHE A 333 -8.89 -1.64 17.23
C PHE A 333 -8.60 -2.49 16.00
N LEU A 334 -7.35 -2.50 15.51
CA LEU A 334 -6.95 -3.33 14.38
C LEU A 334 -7.18 -4.83 14.67
N SER A 335 -6.77 -5.30 15.84
CA SER A 335 -6.89 -6.71 16.25
C SER A 335 -8.33 -7.18 16.45
N ASN A 336 -9.20 -6.32 17.01
CA ASN A 336 -10.55 -6.72 17.39
C ASN A 336 -11.61 -6.35 16.35
N VAL A 337 -11.40 -5.30 15.57
CA VAL A 337 -12.42 -4.79 14.63
C VAL A 337 -12.01 -5.08 13.18
N LEU A 338 -10.79 -4.74 12.82
CA LEU A 338 -10.25 -4.91 11.47
C LEU A 338 -9.47 -6.21 11.30
N ALA A 339 -9.57 -7.16 12.24
CA ALA A 339 -8.95 -8.47 12.08
C ALA A 339 -9.35 -9.12 10.75
N PHE A 340 -8.36 -9.61 10.00
CA PHE A 340 -8.56 -10.19 8.67
C PHE A 340 -7.64 -11.39 8.42
N ASP A 341 -7.99 -12.20 7.44
CA ASP A 341 -7.18 -13.30 6.92
C ASP A 341 -6.41 -12.86 5.69
N VAL A 342 -7.05 -12.03 4.87
CA VAL A 342 -6.51 -11.47 3.63
C VAL A 342 -6.58 -9.95 3.68
N LEU A 343 -5.48 -9.29 3.35
CA LEU A 343 -5.51 -7.90 2.89
C LEU A 343 -5.25 -7.92 1.38
N LEU A 344 -6.22 -7.45 0.60
CA LEU A 344 -6.10 -7.37 -0.86
C LEU A 344 -6.01 -5.90 -1.28
N SER A 345 -4.78 -5.42 -1.51
CA SER A 345 -4.51 -4.07 -2.02
C SER A 345 -4.32 -4.13 -3.54
N ASN A 346 -5.38 -3.81 -4.27
CA ASN A 346 -5.37 -3.82 -5.73
C ASN A 346 -5.36 -2.39 -6.28
N LEU A 347 -4.21 -1.96 -6.79
CA LEU A 347 -4.02 -0.64 -7.40
C LEU A 347 -4.69 -0.52 -8.79
N GLY A 348 -5.21 -1.62 -9.33
CA GLY A 348 -5.88 -1.63 -10.64
C GLY A 348 -4.94 -1.42 -11.82
N ASN A 349 -5.50 -0.97 -12.94
CA ASN A 349 -4.73 -0.61 -14.13
C ASN A 349 -4.16 0.79 -13.96
N GLN A 350 -2.84 0.88 -13.88
CA GLN A 350 -2.14 2.15 -13.60
C GLN A 350 -2.04 3.01 -14.86
N PRO A 351 -2.45 4.28 -14.79
CA PRO A 351 -2.34 5.22 -15.90
C PRO A 351 -0.94 5.82 -16.01
N ILE A 352 0.10 4.99 -15.84
CA ILE A 352 1.51 5.38 -15.96
C ILE A 352 2.12 4.81 -17.23
N ALA A 353 3.14 5.47 -17.75
CA ALA A 353 3.75 5.05 -18.99
C ALA A 353 4.54 3.75 -18.80
N ALA A 354 4.48 2.85 -19.80
CA ALA A 354 5.38 1.70 -19.85
C ALA A 354 6.76 2.08 -20.43
N THR A 355 6.87 3.25 -21.10
CA THR A 355 8.12 3.69 -21.75
C THR A 355 8.36 5.19 -21.54
N TYR A 356 9.62 5.55 -21.25
CA TYR A 356 10.08 6.92 -20.93
C TYR A 356 11.33 7.23 -21.77
N ASP A 357 11.20 7.88 -22.95
CA ASP A 357 12.30 8.21 -23.86
C ASP A 357 13.24 7.01 -24.11
N GLY A 358 12.67 5.86 -24.48
CA GLY A 358 13.42 4.65 -24.76
C GLY A 358 13.93 3.91 -23.52
N VAL A 359 13.39 4.22 -22.35
CA VAL A 359 13.57 3.46 -21.10
C VAL A 359 12.24 2.77 -20.79
N SER A 360 12.24 1.44 -20.62
CA SER A 360 11.06 0.67 -20.29
C SER A 360 10.92 0.46 -18.79
N LEU A 361 9.70 0.58 -18.27
CA LEU A 361 9.28 0.03 -17.01
C LEU A 361 8.74 -1.38 -17.27
N ASP A 362 9.60 -2.38 -17.14
CA ASP A 362 9.28 -3.77 -17.47
C ASP A 362 8.29 -4.38 -16.48
N ALA A 363 8.37 -3.99 -15.22
CA ALA A 363 7.44 -4.44 -14.19
C ALA A 363 7.28 -3.41 -13.06
N LEU A 364 6.05 -3.38 -12.49
CA LEU A 364 5.78 -2.78 -11.19
C LEU A 364 5.09 -3.82 -10.32
N TRP A 365 5.67 -4.10 -9.15
CA TRP A 365 5.19 -5.10 -8.19
C TRP A 365 4.80 -4.44 -6.89
N GLY A 366 3.77 -4.96 -6.24
CA GLY A 366 3.32 -4.51 -4.94
C GLY A 366 1.87 -4.03 -4.93
N PRO A 367 1.45 -3.35 -3.85
CA PRO A 367 2.28 -3.01 -2.68
C PRO A 367 2.62 -4.24 -1.83
N PHE A 368 3.83 -4.26 -1.26
CA PHE A 368 4.28 -5.20 -0.25
C PHE A 368 4.14 -4.54 1.11
N VAL A 369 3.31 -5.09 1.99
CA VAL A 369 3.07 -4.55 3.33
C VAL A 369 2.80 -5.69 4.31
N THR A 370 3.01 -5.47 5.60
CA THR A 370 2.57 -6.38 6.67
C THR A 370 1.62 -5.65 7.61
N SER A 371 0.61 -6.36 8.13
CA SER A 371 -0.28 -5.82 9.17
C SER A 371 0.26 -5.99 10.58
N GLY A 372 1.24 -6.86 10.74
CA GLY A 372 1.76 -7.28 12.03
C GLY A 372 1.04 -8.48 12.65
N PHE A 373 -0.02 -9.01 12.06
CA PHE A 373 -0.62 -10.28 12.49
C PHE A 373 0.30 -11.46 12.18
N ALA A 374 0.06 -12.58 12.87
CA ALA A 374 0.93 -13.74 12.75
C ALA A 374 0.74 -14.49 11.43
N ASP A 375 -0.47 -14.54 10.93
CA ASP A 375 -0.94 -15.45 9.87
C ASP A 375 -1.69 -14.76 8.72
N ASP A 376 -1.62 -13.44 8.64
CA ASP A 376 -2.22 -12.68 7.53
C ASP A 376 -1.56 -13.02 6.19
N GLN A 377 -2.38 -13.02 5.14
CA GLN A 377 -1.90 -13.11 3.77
C GLN A 377 -2.18 -11.77 3.10
N VAL A 378 -1.14 -11.01 2.79
CA VAL A 378 -1.28 -9.72 2.13
C VAL A 378 -0.99 -9.89 0.65
N ILE A 379 -1.98 -9.57 -0.17
CA ILE A 379 -1.91 -9.65 -1.63
C ILE A 379 -1.91 -8.23 -2.19
N GLY A 380 -0.81 -7.84 -2.82
CA GLY A 380 -0.72 -6.65 -3.66
C GLY A 380 -1.05 -7.00 -5.11
N ALA A 381 -1.75 -6.12 -5.81
CA ALA A 381 -2.06 -6.31 -7.23
C ALA A 381 -1.89 -4.99 -7.99
N CYS A 382 -1.29 -5.07 -9.16
CA CYS A 382 -1.07 -3.92 -10.04
C CYS A 382 -1.07 -4.37 -11.50
N THR A 383 -1.68 -3.59 -12.38
CA THR A 383 -1.63 -3.85 -13.83
C THR A 383 -0.94 -2.69 -14.52
N ILE A 384 0.11 -3.01 -15.29
CA ILE A 384 0.82 -2.06 -16.15
C ILE A 384 1.02 -2.73 -17.50
N ASP A 385 0.82 -1.98 -18.56
CA ASP A 385 0.94 -2.45 -19.95
C ASP A 385 0.17 -3.74 -20.20
N GLY A 386 -1.03 -3.83 -19.63
CA GLY A 386 -1.91 -4.99 -19.77
C GLY A 386 -1.48 -6.24 -19.02
N VAL A 387 -0.41 -6.21 -18.23
CA VAL A 387 0.09 -7.34 -17.45
C VAL A 387 -0.32 -7.19 -15.99
N LEU A 388 -1.21 -8.07 -15.51
CA LEU A 388 -1.57 -8.15 -14.09
C LEU A 388 -0.44 -8.84 -13.31
N ARG A 389 0.06 -8.16 -12.31
CA ARG A 389 1.08 -8.66 -11.39
C ARG A 389 0.49 -8.78 -10.01
N LEU A 390 0.76 -9.90 -9.37
CA LEU A 390 0.34 -10.18 -7.99
C LEU A 390 1.58 -10.36 -7.13
N ALA A 391 1.54 -9.77 -5.96
CA ALA A 391 2.58 -9.83 -4.94
C ALA A 391 2.00 -10.45 -3.66
N HIS A 392 2.77 -11.23 -2.94
CA HIS A 392 2.36 -11.83 -1.68
C HIS A 392 3.37 -11.52 -0.59
N THR A 393 2.89 -11.06 0.54
CA THR A 393 3.67 -10.80 1.75
C THR A 393 3.02 -11.48 2.93
N SER A 394 3.77 -12.27 3.69
CA SER A 394 3.28 -12.89 4.93
C SER A 394 4.46 -13.33 5.81
N HIS A 395 4.28 -13.32 7.11
CA HIS A 395 5.24 -13.94 8.03
C HIS A 395 5.00 -15.45 8.21
N ARG A 396 3.81 -15.91 7.89
CA ARG A 396 3.41 -17.31 7.94
C ARG A 396 2.60 -17.64 6.67
N ALA A 397 3.30 -17.59 5.55
CA ALA A 397 2.71 -17.80 4.24
C ALA A 397 2.08 -19.18 4.10
N ILE A 398 0.91 -19.27 3.47
CA ILE A 398 0.35 -20.52 2.99
C ILE A 398 1.22 -20.97 1.80
N PRO A 399 1.92 -22.12 1.88
CA PRO A 399 2.84 -22.56 0.83
C PRO A 399 2.11 -22.72 -0.51
N GLY A 400 2.66 -22.13 -1.58
CA GLY A 400 2.11 -22.25 -2.93
C GLY A 400 0.87 -21.39 -3.21
N LEU A 401 0.41 -20.54 -2.26
CA LEU A 401 -0.82 -19.76 -2.39
C LEU A 401 -0.86 -18.97 -3.71
N LEU A 402 0.17 -18.19 -3.97
CA LEU A 402 0.16 -17.29 -5.14
C LEU A 402 0.25 -18.05 -6.47
N GLY A 403 0.94 -19.17 -6.51
CA GLY A 403 0.98 -20.08 -7.67
C GLY A 403 -0.39 -20.68 -7.98
N GLU A 404 -1.12 -21.13 -6.94
CA GLU A 404 -2.48 -21.66 -7.11
C GLU A 404 -3.46 -20.56 -7.52
N VAL A 405 -3.36 -19.35 -6.94
CA VAL A 405 -4.14 -18.17 -7.35
C VAL A 405 -3.96 -17.91 -8.86
N ARG A 406 -2.71 -17.87 -9.33
CA ARG A 406 -2.43 -17.69 -10.76
C ARG A 406 -3.11 -18.77 -11.61
N THR A 407 -2.96 -20.03 -11.21
CA THR A 407 -3.57 -21.17 -11.93
C THR A 407 -5.10 -21.04 -12.03
N ILE A 408 -5.77 -20.65 -10.93
CA ILE A 408 -7.21 -20.42 -10.90
C ILE A 408 -7.61 -19.27 -11.83
N LEU A 409 -6.88 -18.15 -11.80
CA LEU A 409 -7.17 -16.98 -12.64
C LEU A 409 -6.92 -17.26 -14.13
N GLU A 410 -5.84 -17.97 -14.48
CA GLU A 410 -5.56 -18.36 -15.86
C GLU A 410 -6.64 -19.31 -16.41
N HIS A 411 -7.08 -20.29 -15.61
CA HIS A 411 -8.17 -21.17 -15.96
C HIS A 411 -9.50 -20.42 -16.14
N ALA A 412 -9.79 -19.47 -15.26
CA ALA A 412 -11.00 -18.64 -15.35
C ALA A 412 -10.98 -17.66 -16.55
N ALA A 413 -9.80 -17.33 -17.04
CA ALA A 413 -9.63 -16.52 -18.25
C ALA A 413 -9.96 -17.31 -19.54
N GLY A 414 -9.93 -18.62 -19.52
CA GLY A 414 -10.27 -19.54 -20.65
C GLY A 414 -9.09 -19.87 -21.50
#